data_5de7a65db7b0cb8b82998810de2c6e44
#
_entry.id   5de7a65db7b0cb8b82998810de2c6e44
#
_cell.length_a   1.000
_cell.length_b   1.000
_cell.length_c   1.000
_cell.angle_alpha   90.00
_cell.angle_beta   90.00
_cell.angle_gamma   90.00
#
_symmetry.space_group_name_H-M   'P 1'
#
loop_
_entity.id
_entity.type
_entity.pdbx_description
1 polymer ?
#
loop_
_entity_poly.entity_id
_entity_poly.type
_entity_poly.pdbx_seq_one_letter_code
_entity_poly.pdbx_strand_id
1 'polypeptide(L)'
;MHYEPLRPNRMYGSPDHYEFTHGDGSVCVYNKKTLDFVKEIKVGTRPDCHAVSGDGKYLFIACFEGLYCISVEKLSVVKIVDTGKIYATNVLPDGNTLLVHDLEGGVQVIEDISDMDKIRVRIRTQVLPERKFRSEIGGKGNFIDRDRYYLCAGWRSAKLWLLDAYRDFEPSVFMDYDERLSGSDDLVLSHDKKKAYTACHRGCENRAYVAVISIEKHEIIKLIPTGVGSCGLTMTGDERYIIASNDQDDSISVIDTVTDEVVNTPCAREGFKKLGITGYIQGISCDTDDSVFVYGCSGNGAIVRFSDIVNSEKFEISFPGGKYANN
;
A
#
# COMPACT_ATOMS: atom_id res chain seq x y z
N MET A 1 6.75 24.49 15.50
CA MET A 1 5.63 23.87 14.75
C MET A 1 5.47 22.46 15.30
N HIS A 2 4.34 22.15 15.90
CA HIS A 2 4.05 20.76 16.30
C HIS A 2 3.64 20.03 15.01
N TYR A 3 4.53 19.19 14.50
CA TYR A 3 4.15 18.17 13.54
C TYR A 3 3.34 17.12 14.31
N GLU A 4 2.03 17.05 14.08
CA GLU A 4 1.34 15.79 14.30
C GLU A 4 1.93 14.81 13.29
N PRO A 5 2.46 13.66 13.72
CA PRO A 5 2.94 12.67 12.77
C PRO A 5 1.75 12.27 11.90
N LEU A 6 1.88 12.44 10.57
CA LEU A 6 0.97 11.83 9.63
C LEU A 6 0.91 10.35 10.01
N ARG A 7 -0.28 9.87 10.33
CA ARG A 7 -0.46 8.47 10.75
C ARG A 7 0.09 7.57 9.66
N PRO A 8 1.06 6.70 9.95
CA PRO A 8 1.54 5.75 8.98
C PRO A 8 0.36 4.87 8.55
N ASN A 9 0.22 4.57 7.29
CA ASN A 9 -0.80 3.72 6.67
C ASN A 9 -2.16 4.37 6.34
N ARG A 10 -2.23 5.67 6.18
CA ARG A 10 -3.40 6.22 5.50
C ARG A 10 -3.37 5.82 4.04
N MET A 11 -4.45 5.21 3.57
CA MET A 11 -4.78 5.32 2.18
C MET A 11 -4.87 6.78 1.84
N TYR A 12 -4.22 7.12 0.79
CA TYR A 12 -4.18 8.45 0.26
C TYR A 12 -5.40 8.65 -0.63
N GLY A 13 -6.59 8.72 -0.01
CA GLY A 13 -7.72 9.37 -0.60
C GLY A 13 -7.56 10.88 -0.45
N SER A 14 -8.18 11.66 -1.30
CA SER A 14 -8.39 13.08 -1.00
C SER A 14 -9.06 13.15 0.37
N PRO A 15 -8.55 13.93 1.32
CA PRO A 15 -9.04 13.92 2.71
C PRO A 15 -10.54 14.08 2.82
N ASP A 16 -11.19 14.63 1.81
CA ASP A 16 -12.58 15.08 1.94
C ASP A 16 -13.58 14.52 0.92
N HIS A 17 -13.16 14.01 -0.28
CA HIS A 17 -14.14 13.78 -1.35
C HIS A 17 -13.99 12.50 -2.17
N TYR A 18 -12.79 11.94 -2.40
CA TYR A 18 -12.57 10.86 -3.35
C TYR A 18 -11.76 9.71 -2.80
N GLU A 19 -12.10 8.49 -3.26
CA GLU A 19 -11.28 7.30 -3.20
C GLU A 19 -10.78 6.93 -4.59
N PHE A 20 -9.60 6.35 -4.67
CA PHE A 20 -8.94 6.02 -5.92
C PHE A 20 -8.56 4.55 -5.97
N THR A 21 -8.78 3.93 -7.13
CA THR A 21 -8.25 2.61 -7.46
C THR A 21 -7.47 2.71 -8.76
N HIS A 22 -6.60 1.76 -9.01
CA HIS A 22 -5.83 1.71 -10.25
C HIS A 22 -5.83 0.30 -10.84
N GLY A 23 -5.70 0.22 -12.15
CA GLY A 23 -5.61 -1.01 -12.92
C GLY A 23 -5.85 -0.76 -14.41
N ASP A 24 -5.37 -1.64 -15.27
CA ASP A 24 -5.60 -1.62 -16.72
C ASP A 24 -5.28 -0.27 -17.40
N GLY A 25 -4.20 0.41 -16.97
CA GLY A 25 -3.77 1.70 -17.55
C GLY A 25 -4.68 2.87 -17.19
N SER A 26 -5.43 2.76 -16.12
CA SER A 26 -6.32 3.82 -15.64
C SER A 26 -6.37 3.93 -14.11
N VAL A 27 -6.84 5.08 -13.64
CA VAL A 27 -7.27 5.34 -12.28
C VAL A 27 -8.76 5.52 -12.28
N CYS A 28 -9.48 4.78 -11.44
CA CYS A 28 -10.90 4.97 -11.20
C CYS A 28 -11.08 5.84 -9.96
N VAL A 29 -11.96 6.83 -10.06
CA VAL A 29 -12.29 7.78 -9.00
C VAL A 29 -13.69 7.49 -8.50
N TYR A 30 -13.85 7.39 -7.20
CA TYR A 30 -15.13 7.15 -6.52
C TYR A 30 -15.40 8.26 -5.52
N ASN A 31 -16.67 8.59 -5.35
CA ASN A 31 -17.07 9.45 -4.26
C ASN A 31 -16.90 8.72 -2.92
N LYS A 32 -16.13 9.26 -2.00
CA LYS A 32 -15.79 8.63 -0.72
C LYS A 32 -17.01 8.30 0.15
N LYS A 33 -18.08 9.10 0.08
CA LYS A 33 -19.29 8.93 0.93
C LYS A 33 -20.31 7.99 0.32
N THR A 34 -20.54 8.10 -1.00
CA THR A 34 -21.60 7.36 -1.70
C THR A 34 -21.08 6.15 -2.44
N LEU A 35 -19.76 6.11 -2.69
CA LEU A 35 -19.08 5.10 -3.52
C LEU A 35 -19.49 5.09 -4.98
N ASP A 36 -20.21 6.12 -5.40
CA ASP A 36 -20.54 6.27 -6.79
C ASP A 36 -19.27 6.46 -7.63
N PHE A 37 -19.21 5.77 -8.75
CA PHE A 37 -18.17 5.99 -9.75
C PHE A 37 -18.27 7.42 -10.30
N VAL A 38 -17.17 8.16 -10.24
CA VAL A 38 -17.12 9.55 -10.70
C VAL A 38 -16.47 9.66 -12.05
N LYS A 39 -15.28 9.05 -12.21
CA LYS A 39 -14.48 9.21 -13.42
C LYS A 39 -13.42 8.13 -13.56
N GLU A 40 -13.09 7.81 -14.80
CA GLU A 40 -11.88 7.08 -15.17
C GLU A 40 -10.86 8.05 -15.78
N ILE A 41 -9.61 7.99 -15.28
CA ILE A 41 -8.49 8.80 -15.75
C ILE A 41 -7.47 7.87 -16.36
N LYS A 42 -7.18 8.03 -17.66
CA LYS A 42 -6.14 7.25 -18.33
C LYS A 42 -4.76 7.67 -17.83
N VAL A 43 -3.92 6.69 -17.52
CA VAL A 43 -2.53 6.84 -17.09
C VAL A 43 -1.64 5.90 -17.91
N GLY A 44 -0.40 5.71 -17.47
CA GLY A 44 0.54 4.81 -18.13
C GLY A 44 0.18 3.34 -17.97
N THR A 45 1.01 2.49 -18.58
CA THR A 45 0.84 1.04 -18.48
C THR A 45 1.25 0.56 -17.09
N ARG A 46 0.53 -0.45 -16.63
CA ARG A 46 0.74 -1.09 -15.34
C ARG A 46 0.83 -0.07 -14.20
N PRO A 47 -0.24 0.66 -13.92
CA PRO A 47 -0.33 1.42 -12.68
C PRO A 47 -0.31 0.43 -11.50
N ASP A 48 0.62 0.61 -10.58
CA ASP A 48 0.90 -0.40 -9.53
C ASP A 48 0.63 0.13 -8.13
N CYS A 49 0.98 1.37 -7.85
CA CYS A 49 0.79 1.98 -6.54
C CYS A 49 0.46 3.47 -6.69
N HIS A 50 -0.25 3.99 -5.71
CA HIS A 50 -0.58 5.41 -5.69
C HIS A 50 -0.39 6.04 -4.30
N ALA A 51 -0.20 7.35 -4.28
CA ALA A 51 -0.11 8.17 -3.08
C ALA A 51 -0.67 9.57 -3.34
N VAL A 52 -1.14 10.26 -2.30
CA VAL A 52 -1.66 11.63 -2.39
C VAL A 52 -0.73 12.59 -1.66
N SER A 53 -0.52 13.79 -2.21
CA SER A 53 0.23 14.85 -1.52
C SER A 53 -0.36 15.19 -0.15
N GLY A 54 0.47 15.66 0.78
CA GLY A 54 0.02 15.97 2.14
C GLY A 54 -1.07 17.04 2.21
N ASP A 55 -1.17 17.90 1.20
CA ASP A 55 -2.22 18.92 1.07
C ASP A 55 -3.47 18.42 0.31
N GLY A 56 -3.47 17.16 -0.14
CA GLY A 56 -4.60 16.53 -0.83
C GLY A 56 -4.83 16.97 -2.28
N LYS A 57 -3.96 17.81 -2.87
CA LYS A 57 -4.21 18.38 -4.20
C LYS A 57 -3.82 17.50 -5.36
N TYR A 58 -2.85 16.61 -5.15
CA TYR A 58 -2.30 15.77 -6.21
C TYR A 58 -2.28 14.31 -5.81
N LEU A 59 -2.68 13.46 -6.76
CA LEU A 59 -2.52 12.02 -6.70
C LEU A 59 -1.37 11.61 -7.62
N PHE A 60 -0.48 10.77 -7.12
CA PHE A 60 0.68 10.24 -7.83
C PHE A 60 0.49 8.77 -8.11
N ILE A 61 0.68 8.35 -9.35
CA ILE A 61 0.53 6.97 -9.79
C ILE A 61 1.85 6.48 -10.36
N ALA A 62 2.35 5.38 -9.80
CA ALA A 62 3.51 4.66 -10.33
C ALA A 62 3.11 3.87 -11.58
N CYS A 63 3.75 4.17 -12.71
CA CYS A 63 3.55 3.48 -13.98
C CYS A 63 4.90 3.10 -14.61
N PHE A 64 4.86 2.26 -15.65
CA PHE A 64 6.08 1.88 -16.36
C PHE A 64 6.72 3.03 -17.14
N GLU A 65 5.96 4.02 -17.55
CA GLU A 65 6.45 5.18 -18.29
C GLU A 65 6.92 6.32 -17.37
N GLY A 66 6.70 6.20 -16.05
CA GLY A 66 7.07 7.20 -15.08
C GLY A 66 5.99 7.47 -14.03
N LEU A 67 6.16 8.56 -13.29
CA LEU A 67 5.22 9.00 -12.27
C LEU A 67 4.18 9.94 -12.87
N TYR A 68 2.92 9.50 -12.88
CA TYR A 68 1.79 10.29 -13.33
C TYR A 68 1.23 11.13 -12.18
N CYS A 69 1.19 12.45 -12.39
CA CYS A 69 0.65 13.40 -11.42
C CYS A 69 -0.76 13.81 -11.85
N ILE A 70 -1.75 13.56 -11.05
CA ILE A 70 -3.15 13.84 -11.28
C ILE A 70 -3.60 14.96 -10.36
N SER A 71 -4.22 16.02 -10.89
CA SER A 71 -4.90 17.01 -10.07
C SER A 71 -6.19 16.41 -9.52
N VAL A 72 -6.34 16.39 -8.20
CA VAL A 72 -7.55 15.92 -7.51
C VAL A 72 -8.75 16.83 -7.80
N GLU A 73 -8.55 18.14 -7.91
CA GLU A 73 -9.60 19.10 -8.27
C GLU A 73 -10.08 18.90 -9.71
N LYS A 74 -9.15 18.76 -10.67
CA LYS A 74 -9.48 18.67 -12.11
C LYS A 74 -9.81 17.25 -12.56
N LEU A 75 -9.47 16.25 -11.74
CA LEU A 75 -9.55 14.83 -12.08
C LEU A 75 -8.90 14.54 -13.45
N SER A 76 -7.67 14.99 -13.62
CA SER A 76 -6.93 14.82 -14.87
C SER A 76 -5.42 14.80 -14.61
N VAL A 77 -4.69 14.10 -15.50
CA VAL A 77 -3.21 14.14 -15.50
C VAL A 77 -2.76 15.56 -15.81
N VAL A 78 -1.90 16.11 -14.97
CA VAL A 78 -1.33 17.46 -15.11
C VAL A 78 0.16 17.44 -15.39
N LYS A 79 0.85 16.36 -15.02
CA LYS A 79 2.28 16.19 -15.28
C LYS A 79 2.66 14.72 -15.30
N ILE A 80 3.73 14.40 -16.03
CA ILE A 80 4.42 13.12 -15.96
C ILE A 80 5.87 13.44 -15.61
N VAL A 81 6.36 12.84 -14.53
CA VAL A 81 7.76 12.96 -14.10
C VAL A 81 8.53 11.75 -14.63
N ASP A 82 9.64 12.00 -15.31
CA ASP A 82 10.51 10.93 -15.81
C ASP A 82 11.29 10.28 -14.66
N THR A 83 10.76 9.17 -14.19
CA THR A 83 11.36 8.33 -13.14
C THR A 83 11.85 6.99 -13.69
N GLY A 84 11.61 6.70 -14.97
CA GLY A 84 11.72 5.34 -15.48
C GLY A 84 10.61 4.45 -14.93
N LYS A 85 10.81 3.14 -14.98
CA LYS A 85 9.81 2.14 -14.52
C LYS A 85 9.76 2.07 -13.02
N ILE A 86 8.66 2.49 -12.45
CA ILE A 86 8.43 2.51 -11.01
C ILE A 86 7.20 1.66 -10.66
N TYR A 87 7.14 1.18 -9.42
CA TYR A 87 6.03 0.34 -8.96
C TYR A 87 5.49 0.70 -7.57
N ALA A 88 6.22 1.44 -6.75
CA ALA A 88 5.72 1.87 -5.44
C ALA A 88 6.01 3.34 -5.18
N THR A 89 5.10 3.98 -4.49
CA THR A 89 5.16 5.40 -4.12
C THR A 89 4.72 5.58 -2.68
N ASN A 90 5.46 6.37 -1.90
CA ASN A 90 5.12 6.71 -0.53
C ASN A 90 5.36 8.20 -0.28
N VAL A 91 4.33 8.93 0.14
CA VAL A 91 4.51 10.30 0.61
C VAL A 91 5.13 10.27 2.00
N LEU A 92 6.19 11.05 2.19
CA LEU A 92 6.86 11.14 3.47
C LEU A 92 6.07 12.04 4.46
N PRO A 93 6.37 11.98 5.76
CA PRO A 93 5.63 12.72 6.79
C PRO A 93 5.61 14.23 6.63
N ASP A 94 6.52 14.81 5.84
CA ASP A 94 6.51 16.23 5.50
C ASP A 94 5.36 16.62 4.54
N GLY A 95 4.70 15.61 3.94
CA GLY A 95 3.60 15.78 2.99
C GLY A 95 4.02 16.37 1.64
N ASN A 96 5.30 16.69 1.44
CA ASN A 96 5.83 17.35 0.26
C ASN A 96 6.98 16.62 -0.43
N THR A 97 7.36 15.47 0.10
CA THR A 97 8.38 14.57 -0.47
C THR A 97 7.78 13.21 -0.75
N LEU A 98 8.10 12.65 -1.91
CA LEU A 98 7.68 11.32 -2.34
C LEU A 98 8.90 10.41 -2.45
N LEU A 99 8.83 9.27 -1.80
CA LEU A 99 9.77 8.17 -1.98
C LEU A 99 9.18 7.21 -3.03
N VAL A 100 9.95 6.94 -4.07
CA VAL A 100 9.54 6.10 -5.18
C VAL A 100 10.51 4.94 -5.33
N HIS A 101 9.98 3.75 -5.51
CA HIS A 101 10.77 2.55 -5.73
C HIS A 101 10.72 2.15 -7.20
N ASP A 102 11.88 2.01 -7.84
CA ASP A 102 11.97 1.60 -9.22
C ASP A 102 12.08 0.07 -9.38
N LEU A 103 11.82 -0.41 -10.58
CA LEU A 103 11.88 -1.85 -10.88
C LEU A 103 13.31 -2.39 -10.98
N GLU A 104 14.29 -1.53 -10.98
CA GLU A 104 15.72 -1.91 -11.03
C GLU A 104 16.32 -2.07 -9.63
N GLY A 105 15.50 -1.85 -8.59
CA GLY A 105 15.89 -1.99 -7.18
C GLY A 105 16.45 -0.70 -6.59
N GLY A 106 16.22 0.44 -7.23
CA GLY A 106 16.59 1.76 -6.76
C GLY A 106 15.49 2.46 -5.98
N VAL A 107 15.89 3.52 -5.30
CA VAL A 107 15.01 4.45 -4.62
C VAL A 107 15.22 5.84 -5.20
N GLN A 108 14.14 6.54 -5.48
CA GLN A 108 14.16 7.91 -5.95
C GLN A 108 13.42 8.81 -4.96
N VAL A 109 13.98 9.97 -4.68
CA VAL A 109 13.36 11.01 -3.86
C VAL A 109 12.89 12.13 -4.75
N ILE A 110 11.60 12.42 -4.71
CA ILE A 110 10.95 13.45 -5.49
C ILE A 110 10.47 14.53 -4.52
N GLU A 111 10.91 15.75 -4.73
CA GLU A 111 10.60 16.89 -3.88
C GLU A 111 9.60 17.83 -4.53
N ASP A 112 9.05 18.73 -3.69
CA ASP A 112 8.11 19.78 -4.09
C ASP A 112 6.84 19.24 -4.75
N ILE A 113 6.34 18.09 -4.25
CA ILE A 113 5.17 17.40 -4.82
C ILE A 113 3.84 18.17 -4.69
N SER A 114 3.79 19.20 -3.88
CA SER A 114 2.64 20.12 -3.76
C SER A 114 2.64 21.23 -4.82
N ASP A 115 3.71 21.34 -5.64
CA ASP A 115 3.87 22.38 -6.67
C ASP A 115 4.36 21.73 -7.98
N MET A 116 3.46 21.57 -8.96
CA MET A 116 3.76 20.91 -10.23
C MET A 116 4.81 21.64 -11.08
N ASP A 117 5.06 22.93 -10.85
CA ASP A 117 6.11 23.68 -11.55
C ASP A 117 7.49 23.42 -10.95
N LYS A 118 7.56 23.07 -9.67
CA LYS A 118 8.79 22.82 -8.94
C LYS A 118 9.13 21.35 -8.74
N ILE A 119 8.14 20.46 -8.86
CA ILE A 119 8.34 19.01 -8.65
C ILE A 119 9.56 18.50 -9.44
N ARG A 120 10.47 17.81 -8.76
CA ARG A 120 11.72 17.31 -9.34
C ARG A 120 12.21 16.04 -8.66
N VAL A 121 12.89 15.22 -9.43
CA VAL A 121 13.69 14.10 -8.90
C VAL A 121 14.99 14.66 -8.32
N ARG A 122 15.16 14.57 -7.00
CA ARG A 122 16.38 15.03 -6.30
C ARG A 122 17.45 13.94 -6.27
N ILE A 123 17.06 12.70 -5.96
CA ILE A 123 17.97 11.58 -5.74
C ILE A 123 17.49 10.40 -6.55
N ARG A 124 18.46 9.67 -7.12
CA ARG A 124 18.30 8.31 -7.64
C ARG A 124 19.40 7.47 -7.04
N THR A 125 19.09 6.61 -6.08
CA THR A 125 20.04 5.66 -5.51
C THR A 125 19.94 4.34 -6.27
N GLN A 126 21.06 3.76 -6.65
CA GLN A 126 21.12 2.38 -7.10
C GLN A 126 21.54 1.51 -5.93
N VAL A 127 20.69 0.60 -5.53
CA VAL A 127 20.93 -0.22 -4.35
C VAL A 127 21.92 -1.34 -4.58
N LEU A 128 22.01 -1.88 -5.80
CA LEU A 128 22.96 -2.96 -6.12
C LEU A 128 23.33 -2.93 -7.61
N PRO A 129 24.62 -2.69 -7.94
CA PRO A 129 25.08 -2.61 -9.33
C PRO A 129 25.09 -3.96 -10.08
N GLU A 130 24.92 -5.07 -9.42
CA GLU A 130 25.15 -6.40 -10.00
C GLU A 130 23.91 -7.30 -10.16
N ARG A 131 22.71 -6.86 -9.79
CA ARG A 131 21.54 -7.76 -9.81
C ARG A 131 20.59 -7.51 -10.95
N LYS A 132 20.37 -8.57 -11.72
CA LYS A 132 19.44 -8.68 -12.86
C LYS A 132 17.97 -8.78 -12.46
N PHE A 133 17.57 -8.47 -11.22
CA PHE A 133 16.22 -8.73 -10.73
C PHE A 133 15.57 -7.54 -10.03
N ARG A 134 14.31 -7.35 -10.38
CA ARG A 134 13.33 -6.38 -9.95
C ARG A 134 13.22 -6.30 -8.42
N SER A 135 13.14 -5.07 -7.91
CA SER A 135 12.58 -4.72 -6.58
C SER A 135 13.18 -5.50 -5.38
N GLU A 136 14.46 -5.33 -5.13
CA GLU A 136 15.02 -5.79 -3.85
C GLU A 136 14.57 -4.91 -2.69
N ILE A 137 14.43 -3.61 -2.93
CA ILE A 137 13.80 -2.66 -2.02
C ILE A 137 12.49 -2.27 -2.64
N GLY A 138 11.42 -2.54 -1.97
CA GLY A 138 10.12 -2.23 -2.51
C GLY A 138 9.00 -2.37 -1.50
N GLY A 139 7.82 -1.97 -1.93
CA GLY A 139 6.65 -1.98 -1.09
C GLY A 139 6.53 -0.71 -0.23
N LYS A 140 5.46 -0.66 0.53
CA LYS A 140 5.24 0.40 1.49
C LYS A 140 6.09 0.17 2.72
N GLY A 141 6.51 1.27 3.34
CA GLY A 141 7.30 1.24 4.57
C GLY A 141 6.94 2.39 5.49
N ASN A 142 7.65 2.47 6.60
CA ASN A 142 7.40 3.49 7.62
C ASN A 142 8.67 3.89 8.34
N PHE A 143 8.69 5.11 8.88
CA PHE A 143 9.77 5.54 9.77
C PHE A 143 9.66 4.83 11.13
N ILE A 144 10.69 4.07 11.50
CA ILE A 144 10.79 3.43 12.82
C ILE A 144 11.14 4.42 13.92
N ASP A 145 11.71 5.55 13.56
CA ASP A 145 11.89 6.70 14.43
C ASP A 145 11.07 7.90 13.92
N ARG A 146 11.48 9.10 14.25
CA ARG A 146 10.73 10.29 13.91
C ARG A 146 10.77 10.59 12.39
N ASP A 147 11.97 10.62 11.78
CA ASP A 147 12.17 11.12 10.41
C ASP A 147 13.47 10.65 9.72
N ARG A 148 14.25 9.80 10.36
CA ARG A 148 15.55 9.39 9.83
C ARG A 148 15.54 8.00 9.20
N TYR A 149 15.09 6.99 9.93
CA TYR A 149 15.19 5.60 9.49
C TYR A 149 13.86 5.08 8.97
N TYR A 150 13.78 4.97 7.65
CA TYR A 150 12.62 4.41 6.96
C TYR A 150 12.81 2.92 6.75
N LEU A 151 11.96 2.11 7.37
CA LEU A 151 11.95 0.66 7.24
C LEU A 151 10.98 0.23 6.16
N CYS A 152 11.42 -0.58 5.20
CA CYS A 152 10.58 -1.15 4.16
C CYS A 152 10.94 -2.61 3.87
N ALA A 153 10.00 -3.33 3.31
CA ALA A 153 10.19 -4.72 2.91
C ALA A 153 10.65 -4.81 1.45
N GLY A 154 11.28 -5.90 1.09
CA GLY A 154 11.63 -6.20 -0.29
C GLY A 154 10.68 -7.24 -0.89
N TRP A 155 10.01 -6.93 -1.99
CA TRP A 155 9.03 -7.84 -2.59
C TRP A 155 9.63 -9.19 -3.04
N ARG A 156 10.86 -9.19 -3.52
CA ARG A 156 11.55 -10.41 -3.98
C ARG A 156 12.76 -10.79 -3.17
N SER A 157 13.15 -9.99 -2.22
CA SER A 157 14.20 -10.31 -1.27
C SER A 157 13.58 -10.76 0.05
N ALA A 158 14.21 -11.73 0.69
CA ALA A 158 13.88 -12.11 2.05
C ALA A 158 14.60 -11.16 3.03
N LYS A 159 14.36 -9.85 2.86
CA LYS A 159 15.04 -8.79 3.61
C LYS A 159 14.09 -7.67 3.98
N LEU A 160 14.33 -7.10 5.15
CA LEU A 160 13.89 -5.74 5.44
C LEU A 160 15.07 -4.79 5.23
N TRP A 161 14.75 -3.66 4.63
CA TRP A 161 15.71 -2.62 4.31
C TRP A 161 15.46 -1.38 5.17
N LEU A 162 16.56 -0.79 5.62
CA LEU A 162 16.57 0.48 6.34
C LEU A 162 17.19 1.53 5.45
N LEU A 163 16.44 2.60 5.18
CA LEU A 163 16.89 3.74 4.39
C LEU A 163 17.18 4.91 5.33
N ASP A 164 18.40 5.43 5.33
CA ASP A 164 18.77 6.59 6.16
C ASP A 164 18.45 7.91 5.42
N ALA A 165 17.35 8.56 5.79
CA ALA A 165 16.92 9.82 5.18
C ALA A 165 17.93 10.97 5.35
N TYR A 166 18.81 10.91 6.36
CA TYR A 166 19.88 11.89 6.58
C TYR A 166 21.11 11.63 5.72
N ARG A 167 21.14 10.49 5.03
CA ARG A 167 22.16 10.09 4.06
C ARG A 167 21.56 9.81 2.70
N ASP A 168 20.67 10.68 2.25
CA ASP A 168 20.04 10.56 0.94
C ASP A 168 19.33 9.21 0.70
N PHE A 169 18.72 8.66 1.75
CA PHE A 169 18.06 7.35 1.73
C PHE A 169 19.01 6.20 1.37
N GLU A 170 20.29 6.31 1.77
CA GLU A 170 21.25 5.23 1.62
C GLU A 170 20.73 3.95 2.26
N PRO A 171 20.62 2.86 1.50
CA PRO A 171 20.02 1.62 1.99
C PRO A 171 21.04 0.77 2.75
N SER A 172 20.55 0.12 3.78
CA SER A 172 21.25 -0.94 4.51
C SER A 172 20.28 -2.07 4.82
N VAL A 173 20.81 -3.28 5.02
CA VAL A 173 19.98 -4.42 5.43
C VAL A 173 19.66 -4.26 6.91
N PHE A 174 18.37 -4.19 7.23
CA PHE A 174 17.89 -4.19 8.62
C PHE A 174 17.92 -5.61 9.19
N MET A 175 17.36 -6.57 8.44
CA MET A 175 17.44 -8.00 8.75
C MET A 175 17.22 -8.85 7.51
N ASP A 176 17.82 -10.04 7.52
CA ASP A 176 17.52 -11.13 6.60
C ASP A 176 16.51 -12.10 7.26
N TYR A 177 15.66 -12.71 6.46
CA TYR A 177 14.77 -13.76 6.90
C TYR A 177 14.66 -14.89 5.89
N ASP A 178 13.93 -15.96 6.21
CA ASP A 178 13.80 -17.13 5.36
C ASP A 178 13.19 -16.77 3.99
N GLU A 179 13.85 -17.14 2.89
CA GLU A 179 13.38 -16.88 1.51
C GLU A 179 11.96 -17.40 1.25
N ARG A 180 11.52 -18.42 1.98
CA ARG A 180 10.17 -18.96 1.91
C ARG A 180 9.12 -17.97 2.41
N LEU A 181 9.51 -16.95 3.16
CA LEU A 181 8.65 -15.88 3.66
C LEU A 181 8.73 -14.61 2.80
N SER A 182 9.35 -14.68 1.63
CA SER A 182 9.49 -13.53 0.73
C SER A 182 8.16 -13.14 0.07
N GLY A 183 8.16 -12.00 -0.61
CA GLY A 183 6.99 -11.50 -1.33
C GLY A 183 6.20 -10.49 -0.51
N SER A 184 6.87 -9.69 0.29
CA SER A 184 6.24 -8.65 1.08
C SER A 184 6.06 -7.37 0.27
N ASP A 185 4.81 -6.93 0.13
CA ASP A 185 4.47 -5.66 -0.53
C ASP A 185 4.26 -4.53 0.47
N ASP A 186 3.74 -4.83 1.64
CA ASP A 186 3.40 -3.84 2.65
C ASP A 186 4.03 -4.15 4.00
N LEU A 187 4.36 -3.06 4.72
CA LEU A 187 4.84 -3.11 6.09
C LEU A 187 4.07 -2.08 6.92
N VAL A 188 3.55 -2.51 8.05
CA VAL A 188 2.91 -1.63 9.03
C VAL A 188 3.62 -1.74 10.39
N LEU A 189 3.67 -0.63 11.14
CA LEU A 189 4.29 -0.59 12.46
C LEU A 189 3.23 -0.57 13.55
N SER A 190 3.50 -1.18 14.71
CA SER A 190 2.72 -0.95 15.92
C SER A 190 2.85 0.52 16.36
N HIS A 191 1.88 1.01 17.16
CA HIS A 191 1.85 2.38 17.68
C HIS A 191 3.16 2.76 18.40
N ASP A 192 3.64 1.88 19.25
CA ASP A 192 4.87 2.07 20.02
C ASP A 192 6.14 1.84 19.19
N LYS A 193 5.99 1.49 17.90
CA LYS A 193 7.07 1.19 16.95
C LYS A 193 8.04 0.09 17.41
N LYS A 194 7.59 -0.79 18.29
CA LYS A 194 8.40 -1.94 18.73
C LYS A 194 8.24 -3.15 17.85
N LYS A 195 7.10 -3.26 17.15
CA LYS A 195 6.81 -4.33 16.22
C LYS A 195 6.63 -3.77 14.80
N ALA A 196 7.09 -4.52 13.82
CA ALA A 196 6.67 -4.38 12.43
C ALA A 196 5.89 -5.64 12.02
N TYR A 197 4.90 -5.45 11.15
CA TYR A 197 4.14 -6.52 10.54
C TYR A 197 4.33 -6.44 9.03
N THR A 198 4.63 -7.57 8.40
CA THR A 198 4.83 -7.63 6.97
C THR A 198 4.14 -8.84 6.37
N ALA A 199 3.49 -8.68 5.24
CA ALA A 199 2.85 -9.78 4.52
C ALA A 199 3.91 -10.67 3.88
N CYS A 200 3.72 -11.98 3.92
CA CYS A 200 4.59 -12.98 3.33
C CYS A 200 3.80 -13.75 2.26
N HIS A 201 3.68 -13.15 1.08
CA HIS A 201 2.86 -13.64 -0.03
C HIS A 201 3.24 -15.05 -0.51
N ARG A 202 4.53 -15.37 -0.48
CA ARG A 202 5.06 -16.64 -0.99
C ARG A 202 5.15 -17.76 0.03
N GLY A 203 4.52 -17.61 1.18
CA GLY A 203 4.58 -18.57 2.28
C GLY A 203 4.70 -20.04 1.88
N CYS A 204 5.27 -20.85 2.75
CA CYS A 204 5.52 -22.27 2.52
C CYS A 204 4.21 -23.05 2.37
N GLU A 205 4.17 -24.04 1.47
CA GLU A 205 3.12 -25.06 1.38
C GLU A 205 1.69 -24.52 1.16
N ASN A 206 1.50 -23.56 0.27
CA ASN A 206 0.19 -22.91 0.00
C ASN A 206 -0.39 -22.16 1.22
N ARG A 207 0.44 -21.73 2.15
CA ARG A 207 0.05 -20.89 3.27
C ARG A 207 0.77 -19.55 3.17
N ALA A 208 0.05 -18.48 3.41
CA ALA A 208 0.62 -17.17 3.61
C ALA A 208 0.66 -16.84 5.11
N TYR A 209 1.48 -15.88 5.44
CA TYR A 209 1.67 -15.43 6.82
C TYR A 209 1.76 -13.91 6.85
N VAL A 210 1.40 -13.35 7.99
CA VAL A 210 1.90 -12.05 8.42
C VAL A 210 3.00 -12.31 9.44
N ALA A 211 4.21 -11.86 9.14
CA ALA A 211 5.34 -11.96 10.06
C ALA A 211 5.30 -10.79 11.04
N VAL A 212 5.42 -11.10 12.33
CA VAL A 212 5.61 -10.13 13.41
C VAL A 212 7.10 -10.04 13.70
N ILE A 213 7.66 -8.85 13.58
CA ILE A 213 9.08 -8.58 13.70
C ILE A 213 9.33 -7.68 14.90
N SER A 214 10.26 -8.07 15.76
CA SER A 214 10.78 -7.19 16.80
C SER A 214 11.77 -6.19 16.22
N ILE A 215 11.44 -4.89 16.31
CA ILE A 215 12.34 -3.83 15.85
C ILE A 215 13.64 -3.79 16.66
N GLU A 216 13.54 -4.01 17.98
CA GLU A 216 14.71 -3.98 18.88
C GLU A 216 15.64 -5.16 18.65
N LYS A 217 15.09 -6.37 18.44
CA LYS A 217 15.88 -7.60 18.36
C LYS A 217 16.29 -7.95 16.93
N HIS A 218 15.71 -7.31 15.91
CA HIS A 218 15.89 -7.62 14.50
C HIS A 218 15.59 -9.10 14.19
N GLU A 219 14.47 -9.60 14.70
CA GLU A 219 14.06 -11.00 14.50
C GLU A 219 12.56 -11.15 14.30
N ILE A 220 12.15 -12.21 13.60
CA ILE A 220 10.74 -12.60 13.54
C ILE A 220 10.40 -13.27 14.87
N ILE A 221 9.43 -12.69 15.59
CA ILE A 221 8.96 -13.20 16.88
C ILE A 221 7.70 -14.06 16.76
N LYS A 222 6.94 -13.91 15.67
CA LYS A 222 5.77 -14.73 15.40
C LYS A 222 5.47 -14.77 13.90
N LEU A 223 4.94 -15.89 13.42
CA LEU A 223 4.30 -16.03 12.11
C LEU A 223 2.82 -16.26 12.35
N ILE A 224 1.99 -15.38 11.83
CA ILE A 224 0.53 -15.45 11.96
C ILE A 224 -0.01 -16.06 10.66
N PRO A 225 -0.59 -17.27 10.68
CA PRO A 225 -1.20 -17.85 9.50
C PRO A 225 -2.38 -17.00 9.04
N THR A 226 -2.44 -16.69 7.74
CA THR A 226 -3.51 -15.92 7.10
C THR A 226 -4.20 -16.76 6.02
N GLY A 227 -5.08 -16.15 5.24
CA GLY A 227 -5.53 -16.71 3.97
C GLY A 227 -4.39 -16.83 2.96
N VAL A 228 -4.68 -17.38 1.79
CA VAL A 228 -3.63 -17.68 0.80
C VAL A 228 -3.25 -16.43 0.00
N GLY A 229 -1.94 -16.15 -0.11
CA GLY A 229 -1.44 -15.01 -0.87
C GLY A 229 -1.61 -13.68 -0.14
N SER A 230 -1.24 -13.60 1.14
CA SER A 230 -1.29 -12.33 1.88
C SER A 230 -0.39 -11.28 1.21
N CYS A 231 -0.96 -10.16 0.81
CA CYS A 231 -0.34 -9.15 -0.04
C CYS A 231 -0.38 -7.76 0.61
N GLY A 232 -1.54 -7.11 0.62
CA GLY A 232 -1.70 -5.78 1.19
C GLY A 232 -1.97 -5.80 2.70
N LEU A 233 -1.39 -4.86 3.43
CA LEU A 233 -1.65 -4.66 4.86
C LEU A 233 -2.11 -3.24 5.13
N THR A 234 -3.09 -3.11 6.01
CA THR A 234 -3.49 -1.83 6.61
C THR A 234 -3.79 -2.01 8.09
N MET A 235 -3.90 -0.91 8.81
CA MET A 235 -4.19 -0.90 10.24
C MET A 235 -5.42 -0.03 10.51
N THR A 236 -6.28 -0.43 11.45
CA THR A 236 -7.43 0.36 11.87
C THR A 236 -7.00 1.68 12.51
N GLY A 237 -7.89 2.67 12.51
CA GLY A 237 -7.59 4.00 13.04
C GLY A 237 -7.25 4.01 14.53
N ASP A 238 -7.76 3.06 15.30
CA ASP A 238 -7.43 2.83 16.72
C ASP A 238 -6.17 1.96 16.92
N GLU A 239 -5.56 1.52 15.81
CA GLU A 239 -4.37 0.65 15.77
C GLU A 239 -4.55 -0.72 16.45
N ARG A 240 -5.79 -1.10 16.75
CA ARG A 240 -6.12 -2.38 17.39
C ARG A 240 -6.01 -3.57 16.47
N TYR A 241 -6.31 -3.38 15.17
CA TYR A 241 -6.34 -4.47 14.22
C TYR A 241 -5.51 -4.17 12.99
N ILE A 242 -4.87 -5.23 12.48
CA ILE A 242 -4.29 -5.26 11.15
C ILE A 242 -5.25 -6.02 10.25
N ILE A 243 -5.44 -5.51 9.04
CA ILE A 243 -6.28 -6.11 8.03
C ILE A 243 -5.39 -6.47 6.86
N ALA A 244 -5.36 -7.75 6.47
CA ALA A 244 -4.55 -8.28 5.38
C ALA A 244 -5.45 -8.78 4.25
N SER A 245 -5.16 -8.35 3.02
CA SER A 245 -5.78 -8.93 1.82
C SER A 245 -5.06 -10.21 1.41
N ASN A 246 -5.80 -11.26 1.03
CA ASN A 246 -5.27 -12.54 0.59
C ASN A 246 -5.71 -12.76 -0.86
N ASP A 247 -4.78 -12.56 -1.80
CA ASP A 247 -5.12 -12.44 -3.23
C ASP A 247 -5.44 -13.76 -3.92
N GLN A 248 -5.00 -14.90 -3.38
CA GLN A 248 -5.20 -16.20 -4.03
C GLN A 248 -6.50 -16.91 -3.61
N ASP A 249 -7.05 -16.57 -2.44
CA ASP A 249 -8.33 -17.13 -1.98
C ASP A 249 -9.44 -16.08 -1.82
N ASP A 250 -9.16 -14.82 -2.16
CA ASP A 250 -10.08 -13.68 -2.05
C ASP A 250 -10.65 -13.50 -0.64
N SER A 251 -9.84 -13.75 0.37
CA SER A 251 -10.22 -13.56 1.77
C SER A 251 -9.53 -12.34 2.37
N ILE A 252 -10.00 -11.92 3.54
CA ILE A 252 -9.42 -10.82 4.32
C ILE A 252 -9.13 -11.34 5.71
N SER A 253 -7.87 -11.33 6.13
CA SER A 253 -7.52 -11.72 7.50
C SER A 253 -7.49 -10.51 8.41
N VAL A 254 -8.21 -10.59 9.54
CA VAL A 254 -8.21 -9.57 10.59
C VAL A 254 -7.37 -10.09 11.76
N ILE A 255 -6.34 -9.33 12.12
CA ILE A 255 -5.35 -9.71 13.14
C ILE A 255 -5.43 -8.71 14.29
N ASP A 256 -5.58 -9.20 15.50
CA ASP A 256 -5.51 -8.41 16.74
C ASP A 256 -4.04 -8.14 17.10
N THR A 257 -3.64 -6.88 17.21
CA THR A 257 -2.24 -6.47 17.47
C THR A 257 -1.78 -6.73 18.91
N VAL A 258 -2.72 -6.96 19.84
CA VAL A 258 -2.40 -7.27 21.24
C VAL A 258 -2.06 -8.74 21.42
N THR A 259 -2.83 -9.62 20.78
CA THR A 259 -2.62 -11.07 20.86
C THR A 259 -1.74 -11.62 19.74
N ASP A 260 -1.57 -10.85 18.66
CA ASP A 260 -0.95 -11.27 17.40
C ASP A 260 -1.63 -12.54 16.85
N GLU A 261 -2.96 -12.58 16.86
CA GLU A 261 -3.76 -13.71 16.38
C GLU A 261 -4.83 -13.25 15.39
N VAL A 262 -5.14 -14.13 14.43
CA VAL A 262 -6.27 -13.91 13.52
C VAL A 262 -7.57 -14.07 14.29
N VAL A 263 -8.41 -13.04 14.26
CA VAL A 263 -9.73 -13.04 14.89
C VAL A 263 -10.82 -13.40 13.89
N ASN A 264 -10.62 -13.15 12.61
CA ASN A 264 -11.54 -13.54 11.54
C ASN A 264 -10.85 -13.60 10.17
N THR A 265 -11.39 -14.43 9.26
CA THR A 265 -10.94 -14.51 7.87
C THR A 265 -12.13 -14.65 6.92
N PRO A 266 -12.94 -13.59 6.73
CA PRO A 266 -14.10 -13.66 5.85
C PRO A 266 -13.68 -13.78 4.38
N CYS A 267 -14.43 -14.58 3.61
CA CYS A 267 -14.24 -14.74 2.18
C CYS A 267 -15.06 -13.70 1.40
N ALA A 268 -14.40 -12.94 0.54
CA ALA A 268 -15.02 -11.90 -0.28
C ALA A 268 -15.41 -12.37 -1.69
N ARG A 269 -14.99 -13.57 -2.12
CA ARG A 269 -15.10 -14.07 -3.50
C ARG A 269 -16.49 -13.96 -4.10
N GLU A 270 -17.52 -14.38 -3.38
CA GLU A 270 -18.90 -14.34 -3.90
C GLU A 270 -19.42 -12.90 -4.01
N GLY A 271 -19.05 -12.03 -3.09
CA GLY A 271 -19.36 -10.60 -3.16
C GLY A 271 -18.72 -9.95 -4.39
N PHE A 272 -17.44 -10.19 -4.61
CA PHE A 272 -16.72 -9.65 -5.78
C PHE A 272 -17.30 -10.16 -7.10
N LYS A 273 -17.64 -11.42 -7.22
CA LYS A 273 -18.28 -11.97 -8.43
C LYS A 273 -19.63 -11.33 -8.74
N LYS A 274 -20.48 -11.11 -7.73
CA LYS A 274 -21.78 -10.44 -7.91
C LYS A 274 -21.63 -9.02 -8.44
N LEU A 275 -20.48 -8.41 -8.19
CA LEU A 275 -20.15 -7.04 -8.59
C LEU A 275 -19.43 -6.95 -9.94
N GLY A 276 -19.23 -8.11 -10.60
CA GLY A 276 -18.45 -8.13 -11.84
C GLY A 276 -16.97 -7.83 -11.63
N ILE A 277 -16.48 -7.87 -10.41
CA ILE A 277 -15.05 -7.74 -10.12
C ILE A 277 -14.38 -9.04 -10.54
N THR A 278 -13.64 -8.96 -11.63
CA THR A 278 -12.83 -10.06 -12.13
C THR A 278 -11.40 -9.88 -11.65
N GLY A 279 -10.79 -10.96 -11.21
CA GLY A 279 -9.43 -10.93 -10.66
C GLY A 279 -9.44 -11.14 -9.15
N TYR A 280 -8.30 -10.95 -8.55
CA TYR A 280 -8.06 -11.15 -7.13
C TYR A 280 -7.99 -9.83 -6.37
N ILE A 281 -8.17 -9.90 -5.05
CA ILE A 281 -7.97 -8.76 -4.15
C ILE A 281 -6.48 -8.41 -4.15
N GLN A 282 -6.11 -7.22 -4.62
CA GLN A 282 -4.72 -6.79 -4.67
C GLN A 282 -4.35 -5.88 -3.51
N GLY A 283 -5.23 -4.97 -3.15
CA GLY A 283 -4.93 -3.98 -2.14
C GLY A 283 -6.04 -3.75 -1.14
N ILE A 284 -5.66 -3.25 0.01
CA ILE A 284 -6.57 -2.96 1.12
C ILE A 284 -6.11 -1.72 1.87
N SER A 285 -7.05 -0.98 2.42
CA SER A 285 -6.76 0.15 3.28
C SER A 285 -7.89 0.42 4.26
N CYS A 286 -7.59 1.11 5.32
CA CYS A 286 -8.55 1.50 6.33
C CYS A 286 -8.47 3.00 6.57
N ASP A 287 -9.62 3.66 6.63
CA ASP A 287 -9.73 5.07 7.02
C ASP A 287 -10.01 5.21 8.52
N THR A 288 -9.94 6.44 9.00
CA THR A 288 -10.13 6.78 10.41
C THR A 288 -11.57 6.62 10.91
N ASP A 289 -12.54 6.47 10.01
CA ASP A 289 -13.97 6.23 10.31
C ASP A 289 -14.34 4.75 10.25
N ASP A 290 -13.35 3.85 10.30
CA ASP A 290 -13.50 2.39 10.20
C ASP A 290 -14.03 1.89 8.85
N SER A 291 -14.01 2.72 7.83
CA SER A 291 -14.25 2.27 6.46
C SER A 291 -13.03 1.53 5.93
N VAL A 292 -13.24 0.30 5.48
CA VAL A 292 -12.20 -0.51 4.83
C VAL A 292 -12.44 -0.52 3.34
N PHE A 293 -11.48 -0.04 2.60
CA PHE A 293 -11.52 -0.05 1.15
C PHE A 293 -10.71 -1.23 0.62
N VAL A 294 -11.35 -2.05 -0.20
CA VAL A 294 -10.75 -3.24 -0.81
C VAL A 294 -10.82 -3.09 -2.32
N TYR A 295 -9.73 -3.31 -3.02
CA TYR A 295 -9.71 -3.21 -4.47
C TYR A 295 -9.01 -4.41 -5.14
N GLY A 296 -9.51 -4.75 -6.32
CA GLY A 296 -8.96 -5.82 -7.14
C GLY A 296 -7.98 -5.31 -8.20
N CYS A 297 -7.25 -6.23 -8.82
CA CYS A 297 -6.25 -5.94 -9.86
C CYS A 297 -6.82 -5.29 -11.12
N SER A 298 -8.13 -5.32 -11.34
CA SER A 298 -8.81 -4.67 -12.48
C SER A 298 -9.20 -3.20 -12.22
N GLY A 299 -8.78 -2.62 -11.08
CA GLY A 299 -9.11 -1.24 -10.71
C GLY A 299 -10.53 -1.06 -10.16
N ASN A 300 -11.27 -2.13 -9.94
CA ASN A 300 -12.55 -2.08 -9.25
C ASN A 300 -12.34 -2.19 -7.75
N GLY A 301 -13.10 -1.46 -6.98
CA GLY A 301 -12.98 -1.43 -5.54
C GLY A 301 -14.30 -1.49 -4.80
N ALA A 302 -14.23 -1.83 -3.53
CA ALA A 302 -15.33 -1.90 -2.60
C ALA A 302 -14.97 -1.19 -1.30
N ILE A 303 -15.95 -0.54 -0.68
CA ILE A 303 -15.84 -0.14 0.73
C ILE A 303 -16.71 -1.06 1.57
N VAL A 304 -16.15 -1.51 2.67
CA VAL A 304 -16.80 -2.38 3.64
C VAL A 304 -16.61 -1.76 5.02
N ARG A 305 -17.58 -1.89 5.89
CA ARG A 305 -17.38 -1.48 7.28
C ARG A 305 -16.50 -2.49 7.99
N PHE A 306 -15.60 -2.00 8.81
CA PHE A 306 -14.74 -2.89 9.62
C PHE A 306 -15.56 -3.83 10.50
N SER A 307 -16.66 -3.35 11.08
CA SER A 307 -17.59 -4.17 11.86
C SER A 307 -18.14 -5.37 11.09
N ASP A 308 -18.34 -5.22 9.79
CA ASP A 308 -18.88 -6.30 8.94
C ASP A 308 -17.79 -7.33 8.63
N ILE A 309 -16.53 -6.90 8.51
CA ILE A 309 -15.38 -7.79 8.29
C ILE A 309 -15.06 -8.59 9.55
N VAL A 310 -15.05 -7.95 10.72
CA VAL A 310 -14.61 -8.58 11.97
C VAL A 310 -15.63 -9.56 12.53
N ASN A 311 -16.93 -9.38 12.25
CA ASN A 311 -18.02 -10.14 12.85
C ASN A 311 -18.69 -11.16 11.91
N SER A 312 -18.35 -11.18 10.63
CA SER A 312 -19.06 -12.00 9.63
C SER A 312 -18.16 -13.10 9.07
N GLU A 313 -18.69 -14.34 8.98
CA GLU A 313 -18.04 -15.42 8.21
C GLU A 313 -18.05 -15.13 6.70
N LYS A 314 -19.07 -14.40 6.24
CA LYS A 314 -19.23 -13.93 4.86
C LYS A 314 -19.77 -12.52 4.92
N PHE A 315 -19.10 -11.57 4.31
CA PHE A 315 -19.66 -10.24 4.21
C PHE A 315 -20.32 -10.00 2.84
N GLU A 316 -21.52 -9.44 2.88
CA GLU A 316 -22.17 -8.95 1.69
C GLU A 316 -21.58 -7.58 1.37
N ILE A 317 -20.87 -7.51 0.25
CA ILE A 317 -20.40 -6.25 -0.27
C ILE A 317 -21.57 -5.61 -1.02
N SER A 318 -22.15 -4.56 -0.48
CA SER A 318 -23.11 -3.74 -1.18
C SER A 318 -22.40 -2.56 -1.85
N PHE A 319 -22.58 -2.45 -3.17
CA PHE A 319 -22.12 -1.29 -3.92
C PHE A 319 -23.26 -0.43 -4.38
N PRO A 320 -23.27 0.85 -4.06
CA PRO A 320 -23.91 1.83 -4.92
C PRO A 320 -22.92 2.22 -6.02
N GLY A 321 -23.19 1.85 -7.26
CA GLY A 321 -22.62 2.55 -8.41
C GLY A 321 -21.20 2.21 -8.88
N GLY A 322 -20.76 0.97 -8.83
CA GLY A 322 -19.48 0.57 -9.45
C GLY A 322 -19.48 0.80 -10.97
N LYS A 323 -18.28 0.98 -11.57
CA LYS A 323 -18.03 1.18 -13.00
C LYS A 323 -18.81 0.21 -13.92
N TYR A 324 -19.27 -0.92 -13.41
CA TYR A 324 -19.99 -1.98 -14.13
C TYR A 324 -21.38 -2.29 -13.56
N ALA A 325 -21.91 -1.47 -12.65
CA ALA A 325 -23.24 -1.72 -12.06
C ALA A 325 -24.42 -1.48 -13.03
N ASN A 326 -24.16 -1.03 -14.25
CA ASN A 326 -25.17 -0.68 -15.26
C ASN A 326 -25.01 -1.43 -16.59
N ASN A 327 -24.53 -2.68 -16.59
CA ASN A 327 -24.59 -3.54 -17.77
C ASN A 327 -25.45 -4.78 -17.52
#